data_c0ddc9ee7bc7b82d33b30cb159a4da02
#
_entry.id   c0ddc9ee7bc7b82d33b30cb159a4da02
#
_cell.length_a   1.000
_cell.length_b   1.000
_cell.length_c   1.000
_cell.angle_alpha   90.00
_cell.angle_beta   90.00
_cell.angle_gamma   90.00
#
_symmetry.space_group_name_H-M   'P 1'
#
loop_
_entity.id
_entity.type
_entity.pdbx_description
1 polymer ?
#
loop_
_entity_poly.entity_id
_entity_poly.type
_entity_poly.pdbx_seq_one_letter_code
_entity_poly.pdbx_strand_id
1 'polypeptide(L)'
;MGTETHSRELEALWERRSQLARELVDTPAPTIADVVFKMTIVSSLVAEGEVRLGLTQQCVEECERTLPVETVGEQGFMELEPALWSSCQQILQRLVAAAAEDFEFSEAWWDEVCEGVRSTACHQAQTPVGLRAKAEIFHEIWLFAEETEMWGALQMSYMRDFGALAAARLGNEGCARSRRKAG
;
A
#
# COMPACT_ATOMS: atom_id res chain seq x y z
N MET A 1 29.56 28.57 17.58
CA MET A 1 28.50 28.33 18.58
C MET A 1 27.07 28.22 17.96
N GLY A 2 26.80 28.76 16.78
CA GLY A 2 25.45 28.73 16.17
C GLY A 2 25.04 27.41 15.49
N THR A 3 25.98 26.59 15.03
CA THR A 3 25.71 25.38 14.25
C THR A 3 25.18 24.19 15.08
N GLU A 4 25.67 24.03 16.31
CA GLU A 4 25.24 22.95 17.21
C GLU A 4 23.83 23.17 17.75
N THR A 5 23.42 24.39 18.00
CA THR A 5 22.05 24.70 18.46
C THR A 5 21.03 24.42 17.36
N HIS A 6 21.37 24.82 16.13
CA HIS A 6 20.50 24.57 14.96
C HIS A 6 20.34 23.07 14.64
N SER A 7 21.42 22.29 14.80
CA SER A 7 21.37 20.83 14.63
C SER A 7 20.43 20.17 15.64
N ARG A 8 20.49 20.55 16.92
CA ARG A 8 19.60 20.01 17.96
C ARG A 8 18.14 20.40 17.77
N GLU A 9 17.87 21.60 17.29
CA GLU A 9 16.51 22.04 16.97
C GLU A 9 15.92 21.21 15.79
N LEU A 10 16.72 20.94 14.76
CA LEU A 10 16.32 20.08 13.65
C LEU A 10 16.05 18.66 14.12
N GLU A 11 16.92 18.05 14.91
CA GLU A 11 16.72 16.71 15.47
C GLU A 11 15.42 16.62 16.27
N ALA A 12 15.14 17.61 17.13
CA ALA A 12 13.92 17.66 17.91
C ALA A 12 12.66 17.77 17.03
N LEU A 13 12.71 18.50 15.91
CA LEU A 13 11.62 18.59 14.95
C LEU A 13 11.39 17.27 14.22
N TRP A 14 12.46 16.56 13.84
CA TRP A 14 12.40 15.26 13.24
C TRP A 14 11.79 14.19 14.16
N GLU A 15 12.24 14.16 15.42
CA GLU A 15 11.67 13.27 16.44
C GLU A 15 10.18 13.54 16.64
N ARG A 16 9.79 14.82 16.74
CA ARG A 16 8.38 15.20 16.90
C ARG A 16 7.53 14.81 15.70
N ARG A 17 8.04 14.99 14.48
CA ARG A 17 7.38 14.59 13.25
C ARG A 17 7.17 13.07 13.20
N SER A 18 8.21 12.30 13.51
CA SER A 18 8.14 10.83 13.55
C SER A 18 7.15 10.33 14.60
N GLN A 19 7.08 11.01 15.76
CA GLN A 19 6.11 10.70 16.79
C GLN A 19 4.67 10.95 16.31
N LEU A 20 4.42 12.13 15.71
CA LEU A 20 3.11 12.48 15.17
C LEU A 20 2.65 11.53 14.06
N ALA A 21 3.59 11.05 13.21
CA ALA A 21 3.28 10.05 12.19
C ALA A 21 2.79 8.73 12.81
N ARG A 22 3.44 8.26 13.88
CA ARG A 22 3.00 7.06 14.61
C ARG A 22 1.63 7.28 15.25
N GLU A 23 1.46 8.39 15.98
CA GLU A 23 0.18 8.75 16.60
C GLU A 23 -0.95 8.80 15.55
N LEU A 24 -0.69 9.33 14.34
CA LEU A 24 -1.65 9.35 13.25
C LEU A 24 -2.01 7.94 12.77
N VAL A 25 -1.02 7.07 12.60
CA VAL A 25 -1.25 5.69 12.15
C VAL A 25 -2.03 4.91 13.20
N ASP A 26 -1.73 5.08 14.48
CA ASP A 26 -2.44 4.42 15.59
C ASP A 26 -3.86 4.98 15.81
N THR A 27 -4.16 6.18 15.30
CA THR A 27 -5.49 6.77 15.41
C THR A 27 -6.47 6.05 14.47
N PRO A 28 -7.58 5.46 14.97
CA PRO A 28 -8.55 4.80 14.12
C PRO A 28 -9.13 5.72 13.05
N ALA A 29 -9.27 5.19 11.83
CA ALA A 29 -9.92 5.88 10.71
C ALA A 29 -11.28 5.23 10.42
N PRO A 30 -12.39 5.74 11.01
CA PRO A 30 -13.70 5.10 10.95
C PRO A 30 -14.39 5.22 9.59
N THR A 31 -13.98 6.19 8.77
CA THR A 31 -14.58 6.40 7.45
C THR A 31 -13.53 6.30 6.34
N ILE A 32 -14.01 6.01 5.11
CA ILE A 32 -13.14 6.01 3.91
C ILE A 32 -12.41 7.36 3.75
N ALA A 33 -13.08 8.48 4.06
CA ALA A 33 -12.46 9.80 3.96
C ALA A 33 -11.30 9.96 4.96
N ASP A 34 -11.45 9.45 6.19
CA ASP A 34 -10.40 9.46 7.21
C ASP A 34 -9.21 8.59 6.78
N VAL A 35 -9.48 7.41 6.19
CA VAL A 35 -8.43 6.54 5.65
C VAL A 35 -7.68 7.23 4.51
N VAL A 36 -8.38 7.84 3.55
CA VAL A 36 -7.76 8.60 2.45
C VAL A 36 -6.88 9.72 2.97
N PHE A 37 -7.36 10.47 3.96
CA PHE A 37 -6.60 11.56 4.59
C PHE A 37 -5.33 11.02 5.27
N LYS A 38 -5.46 9.98 6.09
CA LYS A 38 -4.35 9.30 6.75
C LYS A 38 -3.31 8.81 5.73
N MET A 39 -3.76 8.12 4.69
CA MET A 39 -2.91 7.60 3.62
C MET A 39 -2.16 8.69 2.88
N THR A 40 -2.79 9.85 2.63
CA THR A 40 -2.14 10.98 1.97
C THR A 40 -0.95 11.48 2.79
N ILE A 41 -1.10 11.59 4.11
CA ILE A 41 -0.02 12.02 5.00
C ILE A 41 1.09 10.95 5.05
N VAL A 42 0.73 9.68 5.23
CA VAL A 42 1.68 8.56 5.26
C VAL A 42 2.47 8.48 3.95
N SER A 43 1.80 8.65 2.79
CA SER A 43 2.47 8.69 1.47
C SER A 43 3.53 9.77 1.37
N SER A 44 3.24 10.97 1.89
CA SER A 44 4.21 12.06 1.88
C SER A 44 5.43 11.74 2.73
N LEU A 45 5.23 11.10 3.89
CA LEU A 45 6.31 10.69 4.78
C LEU A 45 7.16 9.56 4.20
N VAL A 46 6.52 8.61 3.48
CA VAL A 46 7.22 7.53 2.76
C VAL A 46 8.09 8.07 1.63
N ALA A 47 7.55 9.01 0.84
CA ALA A 47 8.30 9.63 -0.26
C ALA A 47 9.56 10.37 0.23
N GLU A 48 9.58 10.77 1.49
CA GLU A 48 10.73 11.39 2.16
C GLU A 48 11.64 10.37 2.86
N GLY A 49 11.36 9.07 2.76
CA GLY A 49 12.18 8.01 3.36
C GLY A 49 12.04 7.84 4.89
N GLU A 50 11.02 8.48 5.48
CA GLU A 50 10.89 8.58 6.94
C GLU A 50 9.99 7.52 7.58
N VAL A 51 9.18 6.83 6.78
CA VAL A 51 8.17 5.91 7.30
C VAL A 51 8.66 4.48 7.23
N ARG A 52 8.69 3.82 8.38
CA ARG A 52 8.97 2.40 8.48
C ARG A 52 7.81 1.60 7.88
N LEU A 53 8.15 0.50 7.23
CA LEU A 53 7.24 -0.45 6.60
C LEU A 53 6.04 -0.87 7.50
N GLY A 54 6.25 -1.04 8.81
CA GLY A 54 5.16 -1.39 9.75
C GLY A 54 4.00 -0.39 9.80
N LEU A 55 4.27 0.91 9.59
CA LEU A 55 3.21 1.92 9.51
C LEU A 55 2.37 1.76 8.25
N THR A 56 2.99 1.33 7.17
CA THR A 56 2.29 1.07 5.92
C THR A 56 1.39 -0.15 6.01
N GLN A 57 1.84 -1.21 6.67
CA GLN A 57 1.04 -2.41 6.88
C GLN A 57 -0.27 -2.09 7.64
N GLN A 58 -0.20 -1.31 8.72
CA GLN A 58 -1.39 -0.87 9.45
C GLN A 58 -2.35 -0.06 8.56
N CYS A 59 -1.83 0.82 7.71
CA CYS A 59 -2.64 1.56 6.74
C CYS A 59 -3.31 0.63 5.71
N VAL A 60 -2.60 -0.37 5.20
CA VAL A 60 -3.15 -1.38 4.28
C VAL A 60 -4.29 -2.14 4.92
N GLU A 61 -4.13 -2.61 6.16
CA GLU A 61 -5.18 -3.29 6.92
C GLU A 61 -6.42 -2.41 7.17
N GLU A 62 -6.24 -1.12 7.39
CA GLU A 62 -7.36 -0.17 7.48
C GLU A 62 -8.07 0.03 6.13
N CYS A 63 -7.32 0.10 5.04
CA CYS A 63 -7.88 0.16 3.69
C CYS A 63 -8.74 -1.06 3.39
N GLU A 64 -8.25 -2.25 3.69
CA GLU A 64 -8.97 -3.51 3.48
C GLU A 64 -10.28 -3.57 4.27
N ARG A 65 -10.28 -3.05 5.50
CA ARG A 65 -11.50 -2.99 6.33
C ARG A 65 -12.54 -2.01 5.81
N THR A 66 -12.11 -0.92 5.18
CA THR A 66 -13.02 0.15 4.70
C THR A 66 -13.53 -0.05 3.28
N LEU A 67 -12.79 -0.79 2.45
CA LEU A 67 -13.22 -1.23 1.13
C LEU A 67 -13.57 -2.72 1.21
N PRO A 68 -14.82 -3.10 1.54
CA PRO A 68 -15.20 -4.50 1.57
C PRO A 68 -14.98 -5.10 0.18
N VAL A 69 -14.20 -6.15 0.13
CA VAL A 69 -13.98 -6.93 -1.07
C VAL A 69 -15.31 -7.59 -1.42
N GLU A 70 -15.94 -7.16 -2.51
CA GLU A 70 -16.98 -7.97 -3.13
C GLU A 70 -16.33 -9.33 -3.42
N THR A 71 -17.03 -10.42 -3.11
CA THR A 71 -16.54 -11.80 -3.31
C THR A 71 -16.41 -12.11 -4.81
N VAL A 72 -15.53 -11.40 -5.48
CA VAL A 72 -15.10 -11.74 -6.84
C VAL A 72 -14.02 -12.80 -6.64
N GLY A 73 -14.31 -14.06 -6.99
CA GLY A 73 -13.33 -15.14 -6.91
C GLY A 73 -12.12 -14.87 -7.83
N GLU A 74 -11.09 -15.70 -7.72
CA GLU A 74 -9.89 -15.61 -8.58
C GLU A 74 -10.21 -15.50 -10.06
N GLN A 75 -11.21 -16.24 -10.54
CA GLN A 75 -11.63 -16.19 -11.94
C GLN A 75 -12.14 -14.81 -12.34
N GLY A 76 -12.93 -14.17 -11.49
CA GLY A 76 -13.41 -12.81 -11.75
C GLY A 76 -12.28 -11.78 -11.73
N PHE A 77 -11.29 -11.93 -10.85
CA PHE A 77 -10.11 -11.07 -10.85
C PHE A 77 -9.29 -11.22 -12.13
N MET A 78 -9.05 -12.46 -12.56
CA MET A 78 -8.35 -12.77 -13.82
C MET A 78 -9.05 -12.16 -15.04
N GLU A 79 -10.39 -12.16 -15.05
CA GLU A 79 -11.19 -11.60 -16.16
C GLU A 79 -11.22 -10.07 -16.17
N LEU A 80 -11.29 -9.46 -14.99
CA LEU A 80 -11.40 -7.99 -14.86
C LEU A 80 -10.07 -7.29 -14.98
N GLU A 81 -9.00 -7.88 -14.46
CA GLU A 81 -7.66 -7.26 -14.37
C GLU A 81 -6.56 -8.27 -14.78
N PRO A 82 -6.57 -8.78 -16.02
CA PRO A 82 -5.72 -9.91 -16.43
C PRO A 82 -4.22 -9.60 -16.33
N ALA A 83 -3.81 -8.36 -16.60
CA ALA A 83 -2.41 -7.96 -16.53
C ALA A 83 -1.91 -7.90 -15.07
N LEU A 84 -2.71 -7.32 -14.17
CA LEU A 84 -2.41 -7.27 -12.75
C LEU A 84 -2.40 -8.68 -12.15
N TRP A 85 -3.40 -9.51 -12.49
CA TRP A 85 -3.46 -10.91 -12.09
C TRP A 85 -2.19 -11.66 -12.47
N SER A 86 -1.77 -11.58 -13.73
CA SER A 86 -0.56 -12.26 -14.24
C SER A 86 0.69 -11.83 -13.48
N SER A 87 0.86 -10.53 -13.25
CA SER A 87 2.02 -10.00 -12.50
C SER A 87 2.00 -10.48 -11.05
N CYS A 88 0.86 -10.45 -10.38
CA CYS A 88 0.73 -10.92 -9.00
C CYS A 88 1.05 -12.42 -8.87
N GLN A 89 0.50 -13.25 -9.76
CA GLN A 89 0.74 -14.69 -9.74
C GLN A 89 2.21 -15.04 -9.94
N GLN A 90 2.91 -14.36 -10.85
CA GLN A 90 4.34 -14.59 -11.07
C GLN A 90 5.17 -14.32 -9.82
N ILE A 91 4.88 -13.24 -9.09
CA ILE A 91 5.60 -12.91 -7.86
C ILE A 91 5.27 -13.92 -6.76
N LEU A 92 3.99 -14.16 -6.51
CA LEU A 92 3.55 -15.07 -5.45
C LEU A 92 4.12 -16.49 -5.64
N GLN A 93 4.13 -17.00 -6.87
CA GLN A 93 4.74 -18.30 -7.17
C GLN A 93 6.22 -18.34 -6.82
N ARG A 94 6.97 -17.27 -7.08
CA ARG A 94 8.40 -17.18 -6.74
C ARG A 94 8.63 -17.09 -5.24
N LEU A 95 7.79 -16.31 -4.54
CA LEU A 95 7.89 -16.16 -3.09
C LEU A 95 7.53 -17.47 -2.37
N VAL A 96 6.49 -18.16 -2.83
CA VAL A 96 6.13 -19.49 -2.30
C VAL A 96 7.25 -20.51 -2.54
N ALA A 97 7.89 -20.47 -3.71
CA ALA A 97 9.03 -21.36 -3.99
C ALA A 97 10.22 -21.05 -3.08
N ALA A 98 10.44 -19.79 -2.72
CA ALA A 98 11.51 -19.36 -1.82
C ALA A 98 11.25 -19.68 -0.33
N ALA A 99 10.01 -19.97 0.04
CA ALA A 99 9.67 -20.42 1.39
C ALA A 99 10.04 -21.88 1.68
N ALA A 100 10.53 -22.64 0.68
CA ALA A 100 11.04 -24.01 0.87
C ALA A 100 12.34 -24.00 1.69
N GLU A 101 12.51 -24.97 2.59
CA GLU A 101 13.64 -25.02 3.54
C GLU A 101 15.03 -25.04 2.88
N ASP A 102 15.13 -25.53 1.65
CA ASP A 102 16.41 -25.67 0.91
C ASP A 102 16.58 -24.60 -0.20
N PHE A 103 15.84 -23.49 -0.14
CA PHE A 103 15.91 -22.48 -1.20
C PHE A 103 17.17 -21.62 -1.07
N GLU A 104 18.01 -21.65 -2.11
CA GLU A 104 19.18 -20.77 -2.21
C GLU A 104 18.80 -19.44 -2.88
N PHE A 105 18.87 -18.34 -2.12
CA PHE A 105 18.66 -17.00 -2.63
C PHE A 105 19.83 -16.60 -3.53
N SER A 106 19.54 -16.40 -4.83
CA SER A 106 20.50 -15.87 -5.79
C SER A 106 20.17 -14.42 -6.15
N GLU A 107 21.19 -13.66 -6.58
CA GLU A 107 21.00 -12.30 -7.08
C GLU A 107 20.01 -12.26 -8.26
N ALA A 108 20.12 -13.24 -9.18
CA ALA A 108 19.22 -13.35 -10.31
C ALA A 108 17.75 -13.57 -9.89
N TRP A 109 17.51 -14.41 -8.89
CA TRP A 109 16.17 -14.60 -8.34
C TRP A 109 15.61 -13.30 -7.75
N TRP A 110 16.45 -12.58 -7.02
CA TRP A 110 16.06 -11.30 -6.43
C TRP A 110 15.74 -10.25 -7.49
N ASP A 111 16.55 -10.15 -8.55
CA ASP A 111 16.30 -9.27 -9.69
C ASP A 111 14.97 -9.56 -10.36
N GLU A 112 14.62 -10.85 -10.52
CA GLU A 112 13.34 -11.26 -11.08
C GLU A 112 12.15 -10.92 -10.19
N VAL A 113 12.28 -11.04 -8.86
CA VAL A 113 11.26 -10.57 -7.91
C VAL A 113 11.11 -9.06 -7.99
N CYS A 114 12.21 -8.33 -8.02
CA CYS A 114 12.23 -6.87 -8.16
C CYS A 114 11.51 -6.40 -9.42
N GLU A 115 11.76 -7.05 -10.55
CA GLU A 115 11.10 -6.72 -11.83
C GLU A 115 9.61 -7.05 -11.77
N GLY A 116 9.23 -8.16 -11.18
CA GLY A 116 7.83 -8.52 -10.96
C GLY A 116 7.08 -7.49 -10.10
N VAL A 117 7.70 -7.01 -9.03
CA VAL A 117 7.13 -5.97 -8.16
C VAL A 117 6.97 -4.64 -8.91
N ARG A 118 7.98 -4.24 -9.69
CA ARG A 118 7.88 -3.03 -10.54
C ARG A 118 6.75 -3.16 -11.55
N SER A 119 6.65 -4.32 -12.21
CA SER A 119 5.55 -4.62 -13.14
C SER A 119 4.19 -4.48 -12.45
N THR A 120 4.03 -5.09 -11.28
CA THR A 120 2.78 -4.99 -10.49
C THR A 120 2.48 -3.55 -10.09
N ALA A 121 3.47 -2.77 -9.70
CA ALA A 121 3.31 -1.36 -9.36
C ALA A 121 2.88 -0.50 -10.57
N CYS A 122 3.25 -0.87 -11.78
CA CYS A 122 2.83 -0.18 -13.00
C CYS A 122 1.36 -0.45 -13.38
N HIS A 123 0.77 -1.58 -12.98
CA HIS A 123 -0.62 -1.89 -13.25
C HIS A 123 -1.52 -1.22 -12.20
N GLN A 124 -2.55 -0.51 -12.67
CA GLN A 124 -3.53 0.09 -11.77
C GLN A 124 -4.56 -0.95 -11.34
N ALA A 125 -4.79 -1.09 -10.03
CA ALA A 125 -5.92 -1.84 -9.52
C ALA A 125 -7.22 -1.03 -9.73
N GLN A 126 -8.16 -1.62 -10.44
CA GLN A 126 -9.47 -1.01 -10.75
C GLN A 126 -10.58 -1.56 -9.86
N THR A 127 -10.31 -2.64 -9.13
CA THR A 127 -11.25 -3.29 -8.22
C THR A 127 -10.64 -3.45 -6.82
N PRO A 128 -11.46 -3.60 -5.77
CA PRO A 128 -10.98 -3.95 -4.44
C PRO A 128 -10.18 -5.27 -4.42
N VAL A 129 -10.50 -6.21 -5.32
CA VAL A 129 -9.79 -7.50 -5.42
C VAL A 129 -8.37 -7.31 -5.94
N GLY A 130 -8.19 -6.49 -6.99
CA GLY A 130 -6.87 -6.15 -7.51
C GLY A 130 -6.03 -5.39 -6.50
N LEU A 131 -6.67 -4.49 -5.71
CA LEU A 131 -6.00 -3.80 -4.63
C LEU A 131 -5.53 -4.77 -3.54
N ARG A 132 -6.36 -5.74 -3.15
CA ARG A 132 -6.00 -6.79 -2.20
C ARG A 132 -4.85 -7.66 -2.70
N ALA A 133 -4.83 -8.02 -3.97
CA ALA A 133 -3.73 -8.80 -4.54
C ALA A 133 -2.37 -8.05 -4.43
N LYS A 134 -2.36 -6.73 -4.57
CA LYS A 134 -1.15 -5.92 -4.28
C LYS A 134 -0.78 -5.94 -2.81
N ALA A 135 -1.75 -5.90 -1.90
CA ALA A 135 -1.51 -6.00 -0.47
C ALA A 135 -0.92 -7.36 -0.07
N GLU A 136 -1.42 -8.45 -0.65
CA GLU A 136 -0.89 -9.80 -0.42
C GLU A 136 0.59 -9.90 -0.83
N ILE A 137 0.97 -9.36 -1.99
CA ILE A 137 2.38 -9.29 -2.39
C ILE A 137 3.18 -8.51 -1.36
N PHE A 138 2.66 -7.38 -0.91
CA PHE A 138 3.31 -6.55 0.09
C PHE A 138 3.56 -7.32 1.40
N HIS A 139 2.58 -8.10 1.85
CA HIS A 139 2.70 -8.93 3.05
C HIS A 139 3.73 -10.06 2.88
N GLU A 140 3.70 -10.77 1.77
CA GLU A 140 4.61 -11.89 1.53
C GLU A 140 6.06 -11.43 1.40
N ILE A 141 6.29 -10.37 0.67
CA ILE A 141 7.66 -9.87 0.48
C ILE A 141 8.23 -9.29 1.78
N TRP A 142 7.39 -8.74 2.68
CA TRP A 142 7.83 -8.27 3.99
C TRP A 142 8.71 -9.25 4.74
N LEU A 143 8.48 -10.54 4.55
CA LEU A 143 9.24 -11.61 5.19
C LEU A 143 10.68 -11.72 4.67
N PHE A 144 10.99 -11.16 3.49
CA PHE A 144 12.26 -11.37 2.79
C PHE A 144 13.14 -10.11 2.68
N ALA A 145 12.63 -8.93 2.97
CA ALA A 145 13.35 -7.69 2.64
C ALA A 145 13.41 -6.66 3.77
N GLU A 146 14.62 -6.34 4.17
CA GLU A 146 14.93 -5.07 4.83
C GLU A 146 14.98 -3.97 3.76
N GLU A 147 14.21 -2.91 3.96
CA GLU A 147 14.14 -1.63 3.22
C GLU A 147 14.78 -1.59 1.82
N THR A 148 13.97 -1.67 0.76
CA THR A 148 14.42 -1.43 -0.60
C THR A 148 13.51 -0.40 -1.30
N GLU A 149 14.06 0.36 -2.27
CA GLU A 149 13.32 1.32 -3.11
C GLU A 149 12.09 0.70 -3.81
N MET A 150 12.13 -0.60 -4.01
CA MET A 150 11.09 -1.40 -4.63
C MET A 150 9.77 -1.37 -3.86
N TRP A 151 9.84 -1.35 -2.53
CA TRP A 151 8.68 -1.24 -1.63
C TRP A 151 7.96 0.07 -1.82
N GLY A 152 8.73 1.15 -1.93
CA GLY A 152 8.18 2.47 -2.16
C GLY A 152 7.33 2.51 -3.42
N ALA A 153 7.76 1.89 -4.51
CA ALA A 153 7.01 1.85 -5.77
C ALA A 153 5.68 1.08 -5.63
N LEU A 154 5.68 -0.11 -5.03
CA LEU A 154 4.46 -0.90 -4.82
C LEU A 154 3.51 -0.20 -3.85
N GLN A 155 4.04 0.35 -2.76
CA GLN A 155 3.29 1.10 -1.78
C GLN A 155 2.61 2.32 -2.38
N MET A 156 3.35 3.15 -3.12
CA MET A 156 2.79 4.33 -3.78
C MET A 156 1.72 3.96 -4.81
N SER A 157 1.92 2.84 -5.52
CA SER A 157 0.93 2.29 -6.43
C SER A 157 -0.34 1.85 -5.70
N TYR A 158 -0.19 1.11 -4.60
CA TYR A 158 -1.32 0.70 -3.75
C TYR A 158 -2.12 1.89 -3.24
N MET A 159 -1.44 2.89 -2.70
CA MET A 159 -2.07 4.11 -2.16
C MET A 159 -2.82 4.91 -3.23
N ARG A 160 -2.22 5.06 -4.41
CA ARG A 160 -2.85 5.72 -5.56
C ARG A 160 -4.15 4.99 -5.94
N ASP A 161 -4.09 3.67 -6.04
CA ASP A 161 -5.20 2.84 -6.47
C ASP A 161 -6.32 2.83 -5.41
N PHE A 162 -5.96 2.74 -4.13
CA PHE A 162 -6.91 2.91 -3.02
C PHE A 162 -7.61 4.27 -3.08
N GLY A 163 -6.85 5.35 -3.26
CA GLY A 163 -7.42 6.70 -3.38
C GLY A 163 -8.42 6.82 -4.53
N ALA A 164 -8.12 6.22 -5.69
CA ALA A 164 -9.01 6.20 -6.84
C ALA A 164 -10.31 5.43 -6.56
N LEU A 165 -10.22 4.23 -5.98
CA LEU A 165 -11.38 3.41 -5.61
C LEU A 165 -12.24 4.07 -4.53
N ALA A 166 -11.62 4.66 -3.52
CA ALA A 166 -12.30 5.41 -2.47
C ALA A 166 -13.06 6.63 -3.02
N ALA A 167 -12.43 7.40 -3.90
CA ALA A 167 -13.06 8.56 -4.55
C ALA A 167 -14.27 8.16 -5.41
N ALA A 168 -14.16 7.08 -6.18
CA ALA A 168 -15.25 6.54 -6.98
C ALA A 168 -16.44 6.13 -6.08
N ARG A 169 -16.19 5.49 -4.94
CA ARG A 169 -17.22 5.08 -3.99
C ARG A 169 -17.91 6.29 -3.34
N LEU A 170 -17.16 7.25 -2.85
CA LEU A 170 -17.71 8.47 -2.25
C LEU A 170 -18.56 9.27 -3.26
N GLY A 171 -18.13 9.34 -4.51
CA GLY A 171 -18.89 9.97 -5.60
C GLY A 171 -20.24 9.29 -5.83
N ASN A 172 -20.27 7.96 -5.84
CA ASN A 172 -21.50 7.18 -6.02
C ASN A 172 -22.48 7.34 -4.84
N GLU A 173 -21.99 7.37 -3.60
CA GLU A 173 -22.82 7.60 -2.42
C GLU A 173 -23.43 9.00 -2.39
N GLY A 174 -22.67 10.01 -2.80
CA GLY A 174 -23.16 11.40 -2.95
C GLY A 174 -24.31 11.51 -3.95
N CYS A 175 -24.17 10.88 -5.12
CA CYS A 175 -25.23 10.83 -6.13
C CYS A 175 -26.49 10.09 -5.64
N ALA A 176 -26.33 8.99 -4.91
CA ALA A 176 -27.45 8.21 -4.37
C ALA A 176 -28.25 9.02 -3.31
N ARG A 177 -27.55 9.75 -2.43
CA ARG A 177 -28.18 10.62 -1.42
C ARG A 177 -28.94 11.80 -2.04
N SER A 178 -28.39 12.39 -3.10
CA SER A 178 -29.05 13.50 -3.82
C SER A 178 -30.36 13.05 -4.48
N ARG A 179 -30.39 11.85 -5.08
CA ARG A 179 -31.59 11.28 -5.68
C ARG A 179 -32.70 10.97 -4.66
N ARG A 180 -32.34 10.54 -3.45
CA ARG A 180 -33.32 10.27 -2.38
C ARG A 180 -33.94 11.55 -1.76
N LYS A 181 -33.28 12.71 -1.88
CA LYS A 181 -33.80 13.97 -1.39
C LYS A 181 -34.68 14.70 -2.41
N ALA A 182 -34.65 14.30 -3.67
CA ALA A 182 -35.40 14.92 -4.77
C ALA A 182 -36.71 14.18 -5.11
N GLY A 183 -36.98 13.04 -4.52
CA GLY A 183 -38.23 12.28 -4.62
C GLY A 183 -39.03 12.27 -3.31
#